data_e6c3c64dc53f13ed2bdd447ed44f0bf7
#
_entry.id   e6c3c64dc53f13ed2bdd447ed44f0bf7
#
_cell.length_a   1.000
_cell.length_b   1.000
_cell.length_c   1.000
_cell.angle_alpha   90.00
_cell.angle_beta   90.00
_cell.angle_gamma   90.00
#
_symmetry.space_group_name_H-M   'P 1'
#
loop_
_entity.id
_entity.type
_entity.pdbx_description
1 polymer ?
#
loop_
_entity_poly.entity_id
_entity_poly.type
_entity_poly.pdbx_seq_one_letter_code
_entity_poly.pdbx_strand_id
1 'polypeptide(L)'
;MLELSNYFIIDSTDNKPRKDLENLELTNRGIIFKSLPDDNHKMVASTFPYTEEFGINNIVEIENLMIKNEYSFYKSYEGTIIRVIHDEQEGVIKRLVATHKKLDAFESYWGSYVSYGELFQNEIYSMFLKHNPDSELSNDKVFELFLDSLDTSLHYTFLLTSNDENKIVSSLNNKIFFAGSFDRETNKYNPPETTNSSQLFPFDIPEQINFKTSQDIIDYIEKVDYKESQGILAIQKDEFKLFKVINDEYSRKTLLRGNNSSLIHRYLQLKFIGDDQMFFEFMDLFNYKIQLFQQIESDIQNLALYIHSVYYARYIEKTFVYVNPVFHSVLKSIHYWHNMDKRKNITTLKVVYQKLQETDYNTVYKLMKEYKKLCEEGKILL
;
A
#
# COMPACT_ATOMS: atom_id res chain seq x y z
N MET A 1 -11.06 -20.51 -12.80
CA MET A 1 -9.90 -19.73 -12.30
C MET A 1 -8.67 -20.13 -13.09
N LEU A 2 -7.78 -19.19 -13.35
CA LEU A 2 -6.47 -19.45 -13.96
C LEU A 2 -5.60 -20.27 -13.01
N GLU A 3 -4.87 -21.25 -13.54
CA GLU A 3 -3.83 -21.93 -12.79
C GLU A 3 -2.60 -21.00 -12.76
N LEU A 4 -2.38 -20.34 -11.61
CA LEU A 4 -1.39 -19.24 -11.47
C LEU A 4 0.07 -19.74 -11.48
N SER A 5 0.30 -21.04 -11.38
CA SER A 5 1.63 -21.64 -11.32
C SER A 5 2.56 -21.30 -12.49
N ASN A 6 1.98 -20.99 -13.65
CA ASN A 6 2.71 -20.67 -14.88
C ASN A 6 2.83 -19.18 -15.15
N TYR A 7 2.35 -18.32 -14.25
CA TYR A 7 2.40 -16.87 -14.43
C TYR A 7 3.33 -16.22 -13.42
N PHE A 8 3.95 -15.13 -13.81
CA PHE A 8 4.71 -14.29 -12.90
C PHE A 8 4.61 -12.81 -13.28
N ILE A 9 4.79 -11.94 -12.27
CA ILE A 9 4.86 -10.49 -12.45
C ILE A 9 6.32 -10.05 -12.26
N ILE A 10 6.77 -9.13 -13.11
CA ILE A 10 8.03 -8.44 -12.87
C ILE A 10 7.79 -7.37 -11.79
N ASP A 11 8.43 -7.52 -10.64
CA ASP A 11 8.52 -6.48 -9.63
C ASP A 11 9.98 -6.01 -9.52
N SER A 12 10.22 -4.76 -9.84
CA SER A 12 11.56 -4.16 -9.76
C SER A 12 12.12 -4.06 -8.33
N THR A 13 11.33 -4.44 -7.32
CA THR A 13 11.78 -4.51 -5.92
C THR A 13 12.45 -5.83 -5.56
N ASP A 14 12.33 -6.86 -6.39
CA ASP A 14 13.08 -8.09 -6.24
C ASP A 14 14.52 -7.86 -6.72
N ASN A 15 15.45 -7.72 -5.75
CA ASN A 15 16.88 -7.50 -5.97
C ASN A 15 17.62 -8.66 -6.68
N LYS A 16 16.91 -9.52 -7.39
CA LYS A 16 17.48 -10.57 -8.25
C LYS A 16 16.80 -10.52 -9.60
N PRO A 17 17.31 -9.73 -10.56
CA PRO A 17 16.85 -9.86 -11.95
C PRO A 17 17.09 -11.30 -12.39
N ARG A 18 16.07 -11.95 -12.92
CA ARG A 18 16.28 -13.19 -13.64
C ARG A 18 17.15 -12.87 -14.84
N LYS A 19 18.26 -13.58 -15.02
CA LYS A 19 19.29 -13.29 -16.04
C LYS A 19 18.75 -13.17 -17.47
N ASP A 20 17.64 -13.79 -17.75
CA ASP A 20 16.95 -13.84 -19.03
C ASP A 20 16.09 -12.59 -19.33
N LEU A 21 15.88 -11.72 -18.35
CA LEU A 21 15.09 -10.48 -18.48
C LEU A 21 15.94 -9.21 -18.40
N GLU A 22 17.27 -9.31 -18.47
CA GLU A 22 18.21 -8.19 -18.38
C GLU A 22 18.00 -7.09 -19.45
N ASN A 23 17.27 -7.39 -20.53
CA ASN A 23 16.95 -6.43 -21.58
C ASN A 23 15.58 -5.76 -21.44
N LEU A 24 14.76 -6.17 -20.48
CA LEU A 24 13.52 -5.48 -20.14
C LEU A 24 13.88 -4.38 -19.16
N GLU A 25 13.83 -3.14 -19.63
CA GLU A 25 14.07 -1.97 -18.80
C GLU A 25 13.34 -2.10 -17.47
N LEU A 26 14.04 -1.92 -16.36
CA LEU A 26 13.53 -1.96 -14.97
C LEU A 26 12.32 -1.04 -14.72
N THR A 27 11.96 -0.24 -15.69
CA THR A 27 10.83 0.69 -15.72
C THR A 27 9.46 0.01 -15.87
N ASN A 28 9.41 -1.25 -16.32
CA ASN A 28 8.17 -1.95 -16.64
C ASN A 28 7.66 -2.84 -15.50
N ARG A 29 7.45 -2.25 -14.33
CA ARG A 29 6.81 -2.91 -13.19
C ARG A 29 5.42 -3.45 -13.56
N GLY A 30 5.11 -4.66 -13.09
CA GLY A 30 3.76 -5.20 -13.15
C GLY A 30 3.40 -5.88 -14.46
N ILE A 31 4.30 -5.98 -15.45
CA ILE A 31 4.07 -6.79 -16.64
C ILE A 31 3.88 -8.25 -16.24
N ILE A 32 2.86 -8.88 -16.79
CA ILE A 32 2.55 -10.29 -16.56
C ILE A 32 3.09 -11.14 -17.69
N PHE A 33 3.87 -12.14 -17.34
CA PHE A 33 4.39 -13.15 -18.25
C PHE A 33 3.83 -14.52 -17.90
N LYS A 34 3.77 -15.37 -18.93
CA LYS A 34 3.48 -16.79 -18.80
C LYS A 34 4.70 -17.59 -19.22
N SER A 35 5.10 -18.53 -18.37
CA SER A 35 6.13 -19.51 -18.68
C SER A 35 5.59 -20.52 -19.69
N LEU A 36 6.35 -20.73 -20.75
CA LEU A 36 6.07 -21.74 -21.78
C LEU A 36 7.03 -22.92 -21.61
N PRO A 37 6.78 -24.07 -22.27
CA PRO A 37 7.79 -25.11 -22.39
C PRO A 37 9.11 -24.55 -22.94
N ASP A 38 10.23 -25.19 -22.61
CA ASP A 38 11.58 -24.81 -23.04
C ASP A 38 12.11 -23.46 -22.49
N ASP A 39 11.72 -23.10 -21.26
CA ASP A 39 12.14 -21.88 -20.56
C ASP A 39 11.83 -20.57 -21.31
N ASN A 40 10.97 -20.61 -22.30
CA ASN A 40 10.47 -19.41 -22.98
C ASN A 40 9.40 -18.70 -22.15
N HIS A 41 9.27 -17.40 -22.35
CA HIS A 41 8.26 -16.58 -21.69
C HIS A 41 7.47 -15.78 -22.72
N LYS A 42 6.15 -15.75 -22.54
CA LYS A 42 5.24 -14.91 -23.34
C LYS A 42 4.69 -13.79 -22.48
N MET A 43 4.80 -12.55 -22.92
CA MET A 43 4.08 -11.44 -22.31
C MET A 43 2.57 -11.65 -22.51
N VAL A 44 1.83 -11.64 -21.41
CA VAL A 44 0.37 -11.80 -21.41
C VAL A 44 -0.31 -10.46 -21.33
N ALA A 45 0.16 -9.59 -20.45
CA ALA A 45 -0.44 -8.28 -20.25
C ALA A 45 0.61 -7.22 -19.94
N SER A 46 0.51 -6.10 -20.63
CA SER A 46 1.22 -4.86 -20.33
C SER A 46 0.57 -4.14 -19.14
N THR A 47 1.19 -3.07 -18.70
CA THR A 47 0.71 -2.25 -17.58
C THR A 47 1.16 -0.81 -17.75
N PHE A 48 0.70 0.07 -16.87
CA PHE A 48 1.23 1.43 -16.77
C PHE A 48 2.73 1.37 -16.48
N PRO A 49 3.56 2.13 -17.24
CA PRO A 49 4.99 2.25 -16.96
C PRO A 49 5.23 2.92 -15.61
N TYR A 50 6.50 2.91 -15.19
CA TYR A 50 6.89 3.70 -14.04
C TYR A 50 6.48 5.17 -14.22
N THR A 51 5.79 5.72 -13.23
CA THR A 51 5.38 7.11 -13.24
C THR A 51 6.46 7.94 -12.57
N GLU A 52 7.07 8.84 -13.31
CA GLU A 52 8.01 9.80 -12.76
C GLU A 52 7.24 10.87 -11.98
N GLU A 53 7.68 11.15 -10.74
CA GLU A 53 7.00 12.05 -9.83
C GLU A 53 7.89 13.25 -9.50
N PHE A 54 7.37 14.47 -9.61
CA PHE A 54 8.08 15.70 -9.26
C PHE A 54 7.15 16.74 -8.66
N GLY A 55 7.71 17.67 -7.87
CA GLY A 55 6.99 18.77 -7.25
C GLY A 55 6.97 20.02 -8.13
N ILE A 56 6.29 21.06 -7.68
CA ILE A 56 6.15 22.35 -8.40
C ILE A 56 7.48 23.06 -8.64
N ASN A 57 8.53 22.76 -7.87
CA ASN A 57 9.86 23.34 -8.04
C ASN A 57 10.62 22.80 -9.28
N ASN A 58 10.12 21.74 -9.90
CA ASN A 58 10.69 21.19 -11.13
C ASN A 58 10.12 21.91 -12.36
N ILE A 59 10.38 23.20 -12.47
CA ILE A 59 9.77 24.08 -13.49
C ILE A 59 10.06 23.62 -14.92
N VAL A 60 11.29 23.15 -15.17
CA VAL A 60 11.70 22.68 -16.53
C VAL A 60 10.89 21.47 -16.95
N GLU A 61 10.67 20.52 -16.05
CA GLU A 61 9.86 19.32 -16.30
C GLU A 61 8.41 19.69 -16.58
N ILE A 62 7.85 20.64 -15.81
CA ILE A 62 6.47 21.13 -16.00
C ILE A 62 6.33 21.87 -17.35
N GLU A 63 7.30 22.71 -17.70
CA GLU A 63 7.32 23.39 -19.02
C GLU A 63 7.36 22.38 -20.16
N ASN A 64 8.15 21.32 -20.05
CA ASN A 64 8.24 20.26 -21.04
C ASN A 64 6.90 19.55 -21.28
N LEU A 65 6.03 19.41 -20.25
CA LEU A 65 4.70 18.85 -20.41
C LEU A 65 3.79 19.70 -21.32
N MET A 66 4.09 21.01 -21.47
CA MET A 66 3.28 21.94 -22.26
C MET A 66 3.79 22.15 -23.69
N ILE A 67 5.08 21.90 -23.96
CA ILE A 67 5.75 22.26 -25.23
C ILE A 67 5.12 21.56 -26.44
N LYS A 68 4.62 20.33 -26.29
CA LYS A 68 4.24 19.51 -27.43
C LYS A 68 2.73 19.28 -27.60
N ASN A 69 1.88 19.76 -26.67
CA ASN A 69 0.44 19.43 -26.64
C ASN A 69 0.12 17.91 -26.72
N GLU A 70 1.08 17.07 -26.35
CA GLU A 70 0.99 15.61 -26.48
C GLU A 70 0.43 14.95 -25.25
N TYR A 71 0.18 15.71 -24.17
CA TYR A 71 -0.27 15.19 -22.89
C TYR A 71 -1.75 15.42 -22.66
N SER A 72 -2.41 14.41 -22.08
CA SER A 72 -3.70 14.55 -21.42
C SER A 72 -3.46 14.60 -19.90
N PHE A 73 -4.09 15.56 -19.24
CA PHE A 73 -3.92 15.77 -17.80
C PHE A 73 -5.15 15.30 -17.05
N TYR A 74 -4.94 14.55 -15.98
CA TYR A 74 -5.99 14.02 -15.13
C TYR A 74 -5.71 14.35 -13.67
N LYS A 75 -6.77 14.51 -12.88
CA LYS A 75 -6.63 14.60 -11.41
C LYS A 75 -6.03 13.28 -10.89
N SER A 76 -4.96 13.38 -10.12
CA SER A 76 -4.27 12.20 -9.60
C SER A 76 -4.84 11.80 -8.25
N TYR A 77 -5.43 10.62 -8.19
CA TYR A 77 -5.97 10.06 -6.95
C TYR A 77 -5.01 9.04 -6.34
N GLU A 78 -5.04 8.95 -5.01
CA GLU A 78 -4.35 7.88 -4.30
C GLU A 78 -5.20 6.61 -4.34
N GLY A 79 -4.58 5.46 -4.61
CA GLY A 79 -5.28 4.19 -4.63
C GLY A 79 -4.40 3.04 -5.09
N THR A 80 -5.02 1.87 -5.20
CA THR A 80 -4.37 0.65 -5.68
C THR A 80 -4.85 0.31 -7.09
N ILE A 81 -3.91 -0.01 -7.96
CA ILE A 81 -4.21 -0.49 -9.31
C ILE A 81 -4.72 -1.93 -9.23
N ILE A 82 -5.94 -2.16 -9.74
CA ILE A 82 -6.54 -3.47 -9.95
C ILE A 82 -6.63 -3.70 -11.47
N ARG A 83 -6.29 -4.89 -11.91
CA ARG A 83 -6.31 -5.26 -13.31
C ARG A 83 -7.16 -6.51 -13.53
N VAL A 84 -8.01 -6.48 -14.55
CA VAL A 84 -8.71 -7.68 -15.04
C VAL A 84 -8.04 -8.09 -16.35
N ILE A 85 -7.36 -9.22 -16.32
CA ILE A 85 -6.55 -9.75 -17.40
C ILE A 85 -7.26 -10.94 -18.02
N HIS A 86 -7.33 -10.97 -19.34
CA HIS A 86 -7.86 -12.08 -20.12
C HIS A 86 -6.71 -12.84 -20.79
N ASP A 87 -6.62 -14.16 -20.58
CA ASP A 87 -5.68 -15.03 -21.30
C ASP A 87 -6.39 -16.26 -21.84
N GLU A 88 -6.00 -16.66 -23.03
CA GLU A 88 -6.56 -17.83 -23.69
C GLU A 88 -5.73 -19.08 -23.34
N GLN A 89 -6.41 -20.10 -22.82
CA GLN A 89 -5.83 -21.39 -22.52
C GLN A 89 -6.70 -22.49 -23.15
N GLU A 90 -6.12 -23.25 -24.06
CA GLU A 90 -6.80 -24.38 -24.72
C GLU A 90 -8.14 -23.97 -25.37
N GLY A 91 -8.18 -22.79 -26.00
CA GLY A 91 -9.36 -22.22 -26.63
C GLY A 91 -10.40 -21.65 -25.67
N VAL A 92 -10.11 -21.59 -24.38
CA VAL A 92 -10.99 -21.01 -23.35
C VAL A 92 -10.35 -19.73 -22.80
N ILE A 93 -11.10 -18.63 -22.80
CA ILE A 93 -10.67 -17.38 -22.19
C ILE A 93 -10.86 -17.47 -20.68
N LYS A 94 -9.77 -17.37 -19.95
CA LYS A 94 -9.73 -17.32 -18.49
C LYS A 94 -9.40 -15.92 -18.01
N ARG A 95 -9.83 -15.59 -16.81
CA ARG A 95 -9.68 -14.27 -16.20
C ARG A 95 -8.81 -14.32 -14.98
N LEU A 96 -8.03 -13.26 -14.78
CA LEU A 96 -7.21 -13.03 -13.61
C LEU A 96 -7.49 -11.63 -13.08
N VAL A 97 -7.78 -11.51 -11.80
CA VAL A 97 -7.89 -10.23 -11.10
C VAL A 97 -6.60 -10.02 -10.32
N ALA A 98 -5.77 -9.11 -10.80
CA ALA A 98 -4.42 -8.87 -10.30
C ALA A 98 -4.28 -7.45 -9.73
N THR A 99 -3.29 -7.26 -8.87
CA THR A 99 -2.79 -5.90 -8.56
C THR A 99 -1.57 -5.58 -9.44
N HIS A 100 -0.98 -4.40 -9.24
CA HIS A 100 0.27 -4.05 -9.91
C HIS A 100 1.46 -4.96 -9.50
N LYS A 101 1.40 -5.58 -8.31
CA LYS A 101 2.50 -6.38 -7.73
C LYS A 101 2.18 -7.86 -7.55
N LYS A 102 0.92 -8.24 -7.50
CA LYS A 102 0.46 -9.59 -7.20
C LYS A 102 -0.45 -10.09 -8.30
N LEU A 103 -0.26 -11.35 -8.69
CA LEU A 103 -1.14 -12.03 -9.68
C LEU A 103 -2.55 -12.19 -9.16
N ASP A 104 -2.72 -12.39 -7.86
CA ASP A 104 -4.02 -12.52 -7.23
C ASP A 104 -4.28 -11.31 -6.31
N ALA A 105 -5.30 -10.52 -6.66
CA ALA A 105 -5.73 -9.38 -5.85
C ALA A 105 -6.39 -9.82 -4.54
N PHE A 106 -6.98 -11.04 -4.49
CA PHE A 106 -7.59 -11.59 -3.29
C PHE A 106 -6.56 -12.07 -2.25
N GLU A 107 -5.32 -12.28 -2.68
CA GLU A 107 -4.16 -12.57 -1.82
C GLU A 107 -3.25 -11.35 -1.61
N SER A 108 -3.74 -10.15 -1.92
CA SER A 108 -2.98 -8.91 -1.85
C SER A 108 -3.54 -7.96 -0.79
N TYR A 109 -2.72 -7.63 0.22
CA TYR A 109 -3.09 -6.83 1.39
C TYR A 109 -2.10 -5.70 1.62
N TRP A 110 -2.57 -4.57 2.19
CA TRP A 110 -1.69 -3.51 2.66
C TRP A 110 -2.30 -2.78 3.86
N GLY A 111 -1.88 -3.16 5.08
CA GLY A 111 -2.33 -2.52 6.33
C GLY A 111 -3.75 -2.89 6.79
N SER A 112 -4.46 -3.73 6.05
CA SER A 112 -5.81 -4.21 6.33
C SER A 112 -5.87 -5.74 6.38
N TYR A 113 -6.93 -6.27 6.97
CA TYR A 113 -7.27 -7.70 6.93
C TYR A 113 -8.14 -8.06 5.72
N VAL A 114 -8.67 -7.05 5.02
CA VAL A 114 -9.45 -7.21 3.79
C VAL A 114 -8.49 -7.10 2.61
N SER A 115 -8.56 -8.03 1.67
CA SER A 115 -7.73 -8.01 0.47
C SER A 115 -8.21 -6.94 -0.52
N TYR A 116 -7.32 -6.53 -1.41
CA TYR A 116 -7.69 -5.62 -2.50
C TYR A 116 -8.73 -6.23 -3.44
N GLY A 117 -8.70 -7.56 -3.65
CA GLY A 117 -9.70 -8.27 -4.43
C GLY A 117 -11.08 -8.19 -3.80
N GLU A 118 -11.17 -8.44 -2.48
CA GLU A 118 -12.44 -8.33 -1.73
C GLU A 118 -12.97 -6.89 -1.71
N LEU A 119 -12.10 -5.88 -1.52
CA LEU A 119 -12.51 -4.47 -1.59
C LEU A 119 -13.04 -4.12 -2.98
N PHE A 120 -12.37 -4.55 -4.03
CA PHE A 120 -12.80 -4.31 -5.40
C PHE A 120 -14.15 -4.98 -5.69
N GLN A 121 -14.31 -6.23 -5.31
CA GLN A 121 -15.57 -6.98 -5.44
C GLN A 121 -16.71 -6.33 -4.66
N ASN A 122 -16.47 -5.87 -3.43
CA ASN A 122 -17.47 -5.19 -2.61
C ASN A 122 -17.91 -3.86 -3.24
N GLU A 123 -16.99 -3.10 -3.84
CA GLU A 123 -17.36 -1.86 -4.53
C GLU A 123 -18.13 -2.09 -5.83
N ILE A 124 -17.79 -3.14 -6.59
CA ILE A 124 -18.59 -3.58 -7.75
C ILE A 124 -20.01 -3.92 -7.31
N TYR A 125 -20.15 -4.68 -6.22
CA TYR A 125 -21.45 -5.04 -5.66
C TYR A 125 -22.23 -3.81 -5.18
N SER A 126 -21.59 -2.91 -4.45
CA SER A 126 -22.17 -1.65 -3.99
C SER A 126 -22.66 -0.78 -5.16
N MET A 127 -21.88 -0.71 -6.23
CA MET A 127 -22.22 0.01 -7.46
C MET A 127 -23.43 -0.62 -8.16
N PHE A 128 -23.48 -1.95 -8.26
CA PHE A 128 -24.60 -2.67 -8.83
C PHE A 128 -25.90 -2.45 -8.05
N LEU A 129 -25.85 -2.52 -6.72
CA LEU A 129 -27.02 -2.32 -5.86
C LEU A 129 -27.59 -0.89 -5.93
N LYS A 130 -26.76 0.12 -6.17
CA LYS A 130 -27.26 1.50 -6.38
C LYS A 130 -28.21 1.62 -7.56
N HIS A 131 -28.02 0.80 -8.61
CA HIS A 131 -28.86 0.78 -9.79
C HIS A 131 -29.92 -0.33 -9.77
N ASN A 132 -29.74 -1.34 -8.90
CA ASN A 132 -30.61 -2.49 -8.79
C ASN A 132 -30.92 -2.80 -7.30
N PRO A 133 -31.58 -1.88 -6.57
CA PRO A 133 -31.75 -1.99 -5.10
C PRO A 133 -32.53 -3.22 -4.66
N ASP A 134 -33.42 -3.73 -5.50
CA ASP A 134 -34.26 -4.90 -5.19
C ASP A 134 -33.60 -6.24 -5.66
N SER A 135 -32.36 -6.23 -6.05
CA SER A 135 -31.66 -7.44 -6.51
C SER A 135 -31.33 -8.38 -5.34
N GLU A 136 -31.69 -9.66 -5.50
CA GLU A 136 -31.35 -10.73 -4.57
C GLU A 136 -30.04 -11.45 -4.91
N LEU A 137 -29.30 -10.96 -5.90
CA LEU A 137 -28.04 -11.58 -6.30
C LEU A 137 -26.99 -11.41 -5.22
N SER A 138 -26.25 -12.48 -4.95
CA SER A 138 -25.10 -12.42 -4.04
C SER A 138 -23.94 -11.61 -4.63
N ASN A 139 -23.06 -11.15 -3.76
CA ASN A 139 -21.83 -10.42 -4.15
C ASN A 139 -21.02 -11.19 -5.20
N ASP A 140 -20.82 -12.51 -5.00
CA ASP A 140 -20.07 -13.35 -5.93
C ASP A 140 -20.74 -13.41 -7.32
N LYS A 141 -22.07 -13.51 -7.36
CA LYS A 141 -22.81 -13.55 -8.61
C LYS A 141 -22.75 -12.23 -9.37
N VAL A 142 -22.83 -11.12 -8.66
CA VAL A 142 -22.68 -9.78 -9.26
C VAL A 142 -21.26 -9.60 -9.80
N PHE A 143 -20.26 -10.08 -9.07
CA PHE A 143 -18.87 -10.00 -9.53
C PHE A 143 -18.62 -10.88 -10.77
N GLU A 144 -19.20 -12.08 -10.83
CA GLU A 144 -19.17 -12.90 -12.07
C GLU A 144 -19.83 -12.16 -13.25
N LEU A 145 -21.02 -11.55 -13.03
CA LEU A 145 -21.71 -10.75 -14.07
C LEU A 145 -20.85 -9.57 -14.54
N PHE A 146 -20.17 -8.90 -13.61
CA PHE A 146 -19.24 -7.84 -13.95
C PHE A 146 -18.12 -8.37 -14.86
N LEU A 147 -17.44 -9.45 -14.45
CA LEU A 147 -16.37 -10.04 -15.25
C LEU A 147 -16.84 -10.52 -16.63
N ASP A 148 -18.09 -11.04 -16.70
CA ASP A 148 -18.70 -11.47 -17.97
C ASP A 148 -19.10 -10.31 -18.89
N SER A 149 -19.33 -9.13 -18.33
CA SER A 149 -19.66 -7.92 -19.11
C SER A 149 -18.46 -7.29 -19.81
N LEU A 150 -17.24 -7.67 -19.44
CA LEU A 150 -16.01 -7.11 -20.00
C LEU A 150 -15.66 -7.73 -21.36
N ASP A 151 -15.19 -6.88 -22.28
CA ASP A 151 -14.71 -7.34 -23.59
C ASP A 151 -13.39 -8.14 -23.41
N THR A 152 -13.42 -9.39 -23.82
CA THR A 152 -12.30 -10.31 -23.66
C THR A 152 -11.11 -10.02 -24.59
N SER A 153 -11.26 -9.10 -25.55
CA SER A 153 -10.15 -8.59 -26.37
C SER A 153 -9.28 -7.55 -25.66
N LEU A 154 -9.71 -7.12 -24.45
CA LEU A 154 -9.04 -6.07 -23.69
C LEU A 154 -8.60 -6.57 -22.32
N HIS A 155 -7.52 -5.99 -21.82
CA HIS A 155 -7.14 -6.04 -20.39
C HIS A 155 -7.54 -4.73 -19.75
N TYR A 156 -8.24 -4.79 -18.63
CA TYR A 156 -8.78 -3.61 -17.96
C TYR A 156 -7.91 -3.19 -16.77
N THR A 157 -7.80 -1.89 -16.58
CA THR A 157 -7.09 -1.31 -15.45
C THR A 157 -8.02 -0.35 -14.71
N PHE A 158 -8.13 -0.57 -13.41
CA PHE A 158 -8.92 0.23 -12.49
C PHE A 158 -8.05 0.79 -11.39
N LEU A 159 -8.40 1.96 -10.88
CA LEU A 159 -7.86 2.53 -9.66
C LEU A 159 -8.91 2.38 -8.57
N LEU A 160 -8.63 1.57 -7.57
CA LEU A 160 -9.44 1.41 -6.38
C LEU A 160 -8.96 2.41 -5.32
N THR A 161 -9.82 3.32 -4.88
CA THR A 161 -9.58 4.19 -3.74
C THR A 161 -10.33 3.66 -2.52
N SER A 162 -9.73 3.77 -1.35
CA SER A 162 -10.36 3.36 -0.10
C SER A 162 -9.80 4.17 1.05
N ASN A 163 -10.67 4.65 1.95
CA ASN A 163 -10.24 5.41 3.12
C ASN A 163 -9.29 4.62 4.05
N ASP A 164 -9.45 3.29 4.10
CA ASP A 164 -8.60 2.43 4.94
C ASP A 164 -7.28 2.05 4.26
N GLU A 165 -7.27 2.00 2.93
CA GLU A 165 -6.13 1.55 2.12
C GLU A 165 -5.29 2.71 1.58
N ASN A 166 -5.86 3.91 1.47
CA ASN A 166 -5.12 5.10 1.08
C ASN A 166 -4.14 5.50 2.19
N LYS A 167 -2.96 5.92 1.82
CA LYS A 167 -1.95 6.33 2.78
C LYS A 167 -2.29 7.66 3.43
N ILE A 168 -2.73 8.62 2.63
CA ILE A 168 -2.87 10.04 3.02
C ILE A 168 -4.25 10.60 2.72
N VAL A 169 -4.78 10.36 1.51
CA VAL A 169 -6.05 10.93 1.07
C VAL A 169 -7.20 10.24 1.79
N SER A 170 -7.86 10.94 2.71
CA SER A 170 -8.89 10.40 3.60
C SER A 170 -10.32 10.82 3.25
N SER A 171 -10.50 11.81 2.36
CA SER A 171 -11.82 12.34 2.00
C SER A 171 -12.53 11.52 0.91
N LEU A 172 -11.81 10.66 0.20
CA LEU A 172 -12.39 9.81 -0.82
C LEU A 172 -13.12 8.64 -0.16
N ASN A 173 -14.42 8.53 -0.44
CA ASN A 173 -15.14 7.28 -0.21
C ASN A 173 -14.54 6.18 -1.08
N ASN A 174 -14.80 4.93 -0.73
CA ASN A 174 -14.45 3.83 -1.60
C ASN A 174 -15.00 4.09 -3.00
N LYS A 175 -14.14 4.05 -4.01
CA LYS A 175 -14.49 4.26 -5.40
C LYS A 175 -13.62 3.44 -6.32
N ILE A 176 -14.19 3.09 -7.46
CA ILE A 176 -13.44 2.51 -8.57
C ILE A 176 -13.44 3.52 -9.73
N PHE A 177 -12.25 3.93 -10.14
CA PHE A 177 -12.07 4.68 -11.36
C PHE A 177 -11.59 3.75 -12.47
N PHE A 178 -12.22 3.82 -13.62
CA PHE A 178 -11.68 3.17 -14.80
C PHE A 178 -10.48 3.98 -15.31
N ALA A 179 -9.31 3.37 -15.32
CA ALA A 179 -8.05 4.03 -15.69
C ALA A 179 -7.63 3.74 -17.13
N GLY A 180 -8.40 2.94 -17.86
CA GLY A 180 -8.14 2.57 -19.26
C GLY A 180 -7.95 1.06 -19.45
N SER A 181 -7.70 0.67 -20.68
CA SER A 181 -7.49 -0.72 -21.06
C SER A 181 -6.27 -0.88 -21.97
N PHE A 182 -5.83 -2.11 -22.11
CA PHE A 182 -4.81 -2.51 -23.09
C PHE A 182 -5.41 -3.53 -24.03
N ASP A 183 -5.18 -3.34 -25.31
CA ASP A 183 -5.54 -4.36 -26.29
C ASP A 183 -4.74 -5.65 -26.05
N ARG A 184 -5.41 -6.79 -26.02
CA ARG A 184 -4.82 -8.08 -25.63
C ARG A 184 -3.74 -8.56 -26.61
N GLU A 185 -3.87 -8.25 -27.88
CA GLU A 185 -2.95 -8.71 -28.92
C GLU A 185 -1.78 -7.76 -29.12
N THR A 186 -2.08 -6.47 -29.19
CA THR A 186 -1.08 -5.44 -29.51
C THR A 186 -0.45 -4.81 -28.29
N ASN A 187 -1.04 -5.01 -27.09
CA ASN A 187 -0.70 -4.33 -25.84
C ASN A 187 -0.76 -2.79 -25.93
N LYS A 188 -1.49 -2.26 -26.90
CA LYS A 188 -1.69 -0.82 -27.05
C LYS A 188 -2.65 -0.32 -25.97
N TYR A 189 -2.28 0.78 -25.33
CA TYR A 189 -3.11 1.44 -24.33
C TYR A 189 -4.28 2.19 -24.98
N ASN A 190 -5.47 2.02 -24.42
CA ASN A 190 -6.67 2.76 -24.74
C ASN A 190 -7.05 3.61 -23.52
N PRO A 191 -7.06 4.95 -23.63
CA PRO A 191 -7.44 5.83 -22.53
C PRO A 191 -8.91 5.64 -22.12
N PRO A 192 -9.30 6.03 -20.90
CA PRO A 192 -10.64 5.81 -20.39
C PRO A 192 -11.76 6.48 -21.20
N GLU A 193 -11.43 7.51 -21.98
CA GLU A 193 -12.39 8.25 -22.83
C GLU A 193 -12.93 7.42 -24.00
N THR A 194 -12.19 6.39 -24.41
CA THR A 194 -12.51 5.58 -25.61
C THR A 194 -13.25 4.29 -25.28
N THR A 195 -13.41 3.97 -24.01
CA THR A 195 -13.99 2.69 -23.58
C THR A 195 -15.40 2.89 -23.05
N ASN A 196 -16.38 2.31 -23.73
CA ASN A 196 -17.76 2.31 -23.24
C ASN A 196 -17.87 1.45 -21.97
N SER A 197 -18.12 2.09 -20.83
CA SER A 197 -18.55 1.38 -19.63
C SER A 197 -19.87 0.66 -19.91
N SER A 198 -20.00 -0.58 -19.44
CA SER A 198 -21.29 -1.30 -19.47
C SER A 198 -22.34 -0.46 -18.74
N GLN A 199 -23.56 -0.40 -19.26
CA GLN A 199 -24.69 0.26 -18.57
C GLN A 199 -24.94 -0.31 -17.16
N LEU A 200 -24.60 -1.60 -16.94
CA LEU A 200 -24.75 -2.27 -15.65
C LEU A 200 -23.70 -1.84 -14.62
N PHE A 201 -22.50 -1.42 -15.08
CA PHE A 201 -21.39 -1.05 -14.23
C PHE A 201 -20.77 0.28 -14.72
N PRO A 202 -21.39 1.41 -14.37
CA PRO A 202 -20.92 2.73 -14.76
C PRO A 202 -19.73 3.13 -13.86
N PHE A 203 -18.52 3.03 -14.38
CA PHE A 203 -17.32 3.46 -13.65
C PHE A 203 -17.11 4.95 -13.76
N ASP A 204 -16.67 5.56 -12.66
CA ASP A 204 -16.11 6.90 -12.71
C ASP A 204 -14.80 6.88 -13.55
N ILE A 205 -14.55 7.98 -14.25
CA ILE A 205 -13.29 8.23 -14.96
C ILE A 205 -12.55 9.31 -14.19
N PRO A 206 -11.20 9.25 -14.07
CA PRO A 206 -10.44 10.35 -13.48
C PRO A 206 -10.75 11.68 -14.18
N GLU A 207 -11.00 12.73 -13.40
CA GLU A 207 -11.33 14.05 -13.91
C GLU A 207 -10.23 14.57 -14.82
N GLN A 208 -10.57 14.87 -16.08
CA GLN A 208 -9.66 15.46 -17.05
C GLN A 208 -9.59 16.97 -16.83
N ILE A 209 -8.37 17.51 -16.84
CA ILE A 209 -8.11 18.93 -16.61
C ILE A 209 -7.38 19.50 -17.83
N ASN A 210 -7.77 20.68 -18.27
CA ASN A 210 -7.11 21.37 -19.37
C ASN A 210 -6.30 22.56 -18.88
N PHE A 211 -5.01 22.57 -19.18
CA PHE A 211 -4.10 23.68 -18.90
C PHE A 211 -3.68 24.36 -20.18
N LYS A 212 -3.50 25.68 -20.15
CA LYS A 212 -3.03 26.49 -21.28
C LYS A 212 -1.55 26.81 -21.16
N THR A 213 -1.06 26.93 -19.94
CA THR A 213 0.32 27.28 -19.63
C THR A 213 0.88 26.39 -18.51
N SER A 214 2.20 26.32 -18.39
CA SER A 214 2.88 25.70 -17.24
C SER A 214 2.52 26.36 -15.92
N GLN A 215 2.28 27.67 -15.91
CA GLN A 215 1.85 28.39 -14.73
C GLN A 215 0.46 27.94 -14.24
N ASP A 216 -0.47 27.62 -15.17
CA ASP A 216 -1.79 27.08 -14.79
C ASP A 216 -1.66 25.75 -14.03
N ILE A 217 -0.68 24.92 -14.39
CA ILE A 217 -0.37 23.66 -13.69
C ILE A 217 0.12 23.98 -12.26
N ILE A 218 1.08 24.89 -12.13
CA ILE A 218 1.64 25.27 -10.84
C ILE A 218 0.53 25.82 -9.93
N ASP A 219 -0.25 26.79 -10.43
CA ASP A 219 -1.34 27.43 -9.68
C ASP A 219 -2.43 26.42 -9.25
N TYR A 220 -2.68 25.41 -10.08
CA TYR A 220 -3.61 24.33 -9.76
C TYR A 220 -3.05 23.47 -8.62
N ILE A 221 -1.79 23.03 -8.74
CA ILE A 221 -1.15 22.14 -7.76
C ILE A 221 -1.03 22.81 -6.38
N GLU A 222 -0.73 24.10 -6.33
CA GLU A 222 -0.67 24.87 -5.07
C GLU A 222 -2.02 24.94 -4.34
N LYS A 223 -3.12 24.90 -5.10
CA LYS A 223 -4.48 24.99 -4.55
C LYS A 223 -5.11 23.62 -4.26
N VAL A 224 -4.49 22.55 -4.69
CA VAL A 224 -5.02 21.18 -4.46
C VAL A 224 -5.06 20.88 -2.98
N ASP A 225 -6.23 20.51 -2.47
CA ASP A 225 -6.31 19.91 -1.14
C ASP A 225 -5.76 18.48 -1.20
N TYR A 226 -4.66 18.23 -0.47
CA TYR A 226 -4.02 16.92 -0.40
C TYR A 226 -4.97 15.81 0.11
N LYS A 227 -6.06 16.17 0.79
CA LYS A 227 -7.10 15.24 1.25
C LYS A 227 -8.03 14.77 0.11
N GLU A 228 -8.02 15.44 -1.03
CA GLU A 228 -8.84 15.09 -2.18
C GLU A 228 -8.04 14.48 -3.32
N SER A 229 -6.78 14.90 -3.50
CA SER A 229 -5.96 14.42 -4.60
C SER A 229 -4.46 14.62 -4.32
N GLN A 230 -3.64 13.84 -5.02
CA GLN A 230 -2.18 13.96 -4.95
C GLN A 230 -1.64 15.15 -5.74
N GLY A 231 -2.39 15.59 -6.76
CA GLY A 231 -1.97 16.53 -7.77
C GLY A 231 -2.53 16.15 -9.15
N ILE A 232 -1.71 16.15 -10.19
CA ILE A 232 -2.10 15.75 -11.54
C ILE A 232 -1.27 14.58 -12.06
N LEU A 233 -1.88 13.80 -12.96
CA LEU A 233 -1.26 12.78 -13.77
C LEU A 233 -1.27 13.25 -15.23
N ALA A 234 -0.09 13.37 -15.85
CA ALA A 234 0.08 13.66 -17.27
C ALA A 234 0.37 12.36 -18.01
N ILE A 235 -0.44 12.05 -19.03
CA ILE A 235 -0.30 10.84 -19.87
C ILE A 235 0.08 11.31 -21.28
N GLN A 236 1.24 10.91 -21.76
CA GLN A 236 1.67 11.16 -23.12
C GLN A 236 0.95 10.19 -24.08
N LYS A 237 0.36 10.73 -25.15
CA LYS A 237 -0.52 9.97 -26.04
C LYS A 237 0.22 8.95 -26.91
N ASP A 238 1.37 9.32 -27.45
CA ASP A 238 2.07 8.51 -28.45
C ASP A 238 3.05 7.50 -27.86
N GLU A 239 3.85 7.91 -26.87
CA GLU A 239 4.88 7.07 -26.26
C GLU A 239 4.43 6.40 -24.95
N PHE A 240 3.21 6.65 -24.51
CA PHE A 240 2.64 6.13 -23.27
C PHE A 240 3.57 6.34 -22.06
N LYS A 241 4.08 7.56 -21.90
CA LYS A 241 4.82 7.99 -20.71
C LYS A 241 3.90 8.63 -19.70
N LEU A 242 4.19 8.41 -18.44
CA LEU A 242 3.41 8.89 -17.31
C LEU A 242 4.27 9.78 -16.41
N PHE A 243 3.74 10.95 -16.09
CA PHE A 243 4.36 11.88 -15.16
C PHE A 243 3.32 12.33 -14.13
N LYS A 244 3.75 12.52 -12.88
CA LYS A 244 2.93 13.15 -11.87
C LYS A 244 3.55 14.46 -11.41
N VAL A 245 2.74 15.51 -11.36
CA VAL A 245 3.10 16.72 -10.60
C VAL A 245 2.35 16.66 -9.28
N ILE A 246 3.10 16.54 -8.19
CA ILE A 246 2.56 16.24 -6.86
C ILE A 246 2.55 17.50 -6.00
N ASN A 247 1.46 17.68 -5.25
CA ASN A 247 1.35 18.72 -4.24
C ASN A 247 2.38 18.51 -3.12
N ASP A 248 3.07 19.57 -2.72
CA ASP A 248 4.16 19.52 -1.72
C ASP A 248 3.65 19.05 -0.35
N GLU A 249 2.44 19.49 0.04
CA GLU A 249 1.83 19.06 1.29
C GLU A 249 1.53 17.55 1.28
N TYR A 250 1.02 17.02 0.16
CA TYR A 250 0.84 15.58 -0.01
C TYR A 250 2.18 14.84 0.09
N SER A 251 3.23 15.33 -0.57
CA SER A 251 4.58 14.75 -0.50
C SER A 251 5.10 14.71 0.94
N ARG A 252 4.93 15.81 1.68
CA ARG A 252 5.31 15.90 3.09
C ARG A 252 4.56 14.88 3.96
N LYS A 253 3.24 14.77 3.77
CA LYS A 253 2.41 13.79 4.50
C LYS A 253 2.79 12.35 4.16
N THR A 254 3.15 12.07 2.90
CA THR A 254 3.64 10.76 2.48
C THR A 254 4.94 10.38 3.18
N LEU A 255 5.86 11.33 3.35
CA LEU A 255 7.09 11.11 4.12
C LEU A 255 6.80 10.86 5.60
N LEU A 256 5.86 11.61 6.20
CA LEU A 256 5.41 11.36 7.57
C LEU A 256 4.84 9.95 7.73
N ARG A 257 3.97 9.52 6.82
CA ARG A 257 3.35 8.20 6.84
C ARG A 257 4.36 7.07 6.65
N GLY A 258 5.34 7.28 5.78
CA GLY A 258 6.31 6.26 5.39
C GLY A 258 5.69 5.10 4.61
N ASN A 259 6.55 4.16 4.17
CA ASN A 259 6.16 3.05 3.29
C ASN A 259 5.79 1.75 4.01
N ASN A 260 5.89 1.69 5.34
CA ASN A 260 5.48 0.50 6.07
C ASN A 260 3.94 0.42 6.14
N SER A 261 3.36 -0.74 5.85
CA SER A 261 1.91 -0.95 5.94
C SER A 261 1.36 -0.80 7.37
N SER A 262 2.18 -1.11 8.39
CA SER A 262 1.79 -1.04 9.79
C SER A 262 1.93 0.37 10.36
N LEU A 263 0.80 0.99 10.74
CA LEU A 263 0.80 2.26 11.51
C LEU A 263 1.48 2.11 12.86
N ILE A 264 1.34 0.94 13.51
CA ILE A 264 2.00 0.64 14.80
C ILE A 264 3.52 0.72 14.63
N HIS A 265 4.05 0.12 13.58
CA HIS A 265 5.48 0.15 13.31
C HIS A 265 5.97 1.58 13.06
N ARG A 266 5.22 2.38 12.28
CA ARG A 266 5.58 3.77 12.01
C ARG A 266 5.49 4.65 13.26
N TYR A 267 4.45 4.44 14.08
CA TYR A 267 4.29 5.09 15.37
C TYR A 267 5.52 4.87 16.27
N LEU A 268 5.92 3.61 16.45
CA LEU A 268 7.10 3.25 17.25
C LEU A 268 8.38 3.86 16.68
N GLN A 269 8.54 3.83 15.36
CA GLN A 269 9.69 4.42 14.69
C GLN A 269 9.80 5.91 15.01
N LEU A 270 8.74 6.69 14.82
CA LEU A 270 8.76 8.14 15.06
C LEU A 270 8.94 8.46 16.54
N LYS A 271 8.25 7.74 17.42
CA LYS A 271 8.35 7.93 18.87
C LYS A 271 9.78 7.69 19.37
N PHE A 272 10.48 6.69 18.87
CA PHE A 272 11.80 6.29 19.37
C PHE A 272 12.96 6.98 18.64
N ILE A 273 12.72 7.63 17.50
CA ILE A 273 13.70 8.53 16.87
C ILE A 273 13.86 9.81 17.71
N GLY A 274 12.82 10.23 18.45
CA GLY A 274 12.87 11.40 19.33
C GLY A 274 12.68 12.72 18.57
N ASP A 275 12.13 12.70 17.39
CA ASP A 275 11.67 13.91 16.68
C ASP A 275 10.21 14.19 17.07
N ASP A 276 10.04 14.97 18.13
CA ASP A 276 8.73 15.29 18.68
C ASP A 276 7.83 16.02 17.65
N GLN A 277 8.41 16.89 16.81
CA GLN A 277 7.62 17.61 15.81
C GLN A 277 7.04 16.64 14.78
N MET A 278 7.87 15.79 14.19
CA MET A 278 7.43 14.78 13.21
C MET A 278 6.44 13.80 13.82
N PHE A 279 6.65 13.41 15.10
CA PHE A 279 5.73 12.55 15.83
C PHE A 279 4.35 13.19 16.01
N PHE A 280 4.28 14.45 16.46
CA PHE A 280 3.01 15.17 16.63
C PHE A 280 2.29 15.42 15.31
N GLU A 281 3.01 15.76 14.25
CA GLU A 281 2.42 15.89 12.90
C GLU A 281 1.86 14.55 12.38
N PHE A 282 2.50 13.43 12.69
CA PHE A 282 1.99 12.09 12.37
C PHE A 282 0.71 11.78 13.17
N MET A 283 0.69 12.11 14.46
CA MET A 283 -0.49 11.93 15.31
C MET A 283 -1.68 12.77 14.83
N ASP A 284 -1.44 14.00 14.37
CA ASP A 284 -2.46 14.87 13.81
C ASP A 284 -3.00 14.32 12.48
N LEU A 285 -2.12 13.86 11.60
CA LEU A 285 -2.50 13.24 10.31
C LEU A 285 -3.45 12.05 10.49
N PHE A 286 -3.25 11.25 11.55
CA PHE A 286 -4.04 10.06 11.86
C PHE A 286 -4.88 10.22 13.14
N ASN A 287 -5.37 11.43 13.44
CA ASN A 287 -6.14 11.72 14.67
C ASN A 287 -7.38 10.83 14.84
N TYR A 288 -7.98 10.39 13.73
CA TYR A 288 -9.10 9.44 13.73
C TYR A 288 -8.72 8.02 14.21
N LYS A 289 -7.42 7.71 14.34
CA LYS A 289 -6.88 6.45 14.91
C LYS A 289 -6.37 6.64 16.34
N ILE A 290 -6.80 7.69 17.05
CA ILE A 290 -6.32 7.99 18.42
C ILE A 290 -6.46 6.81 19.39
N GLN A 291 -7.53 6.03 19.27
CA GLN A 291 -7.74 4.84 20.11
C GLN A 291 -6.66 3.76 19.86
N LEU A 292 -6.23 3.58 18.59
CA LEU A 292 -5.10 2.70 18.27
C LEU A 292 -3.83 3.17 18.95
N PHE A 293 -3.55 4.47 18.92
CA PHE A 293 -2.34 5.02 19.53
C PHE A 293 -2.35 4.89 21.06
N GLN A 294 -3.50 5.10 21.69
CA GLN A 294 -3.66 4.85 23.12
C GLN A 294 -3.44 3.38 23.49
N GLN A 295 -3.93 2.46 22.63
CA GLN A 295 -3.70 1.04 22.81
C GLN A 295 -2.20 0.68 22.68
N ILE A 296 -1.48 1.28 21.74
CA ILE A 296 -0.04 1.07 21.59
C ILE A 296 0.71 1.52 22.85
N GLU A 297 0.34 2.68 23.43
CA GLU A 297 0.94 3.16 24.67
C GLU A 297 0.70 2.18 25.84
N SER A 298 -0.54 1.71 25.97
CA SER A 298 -0.88 0.68 26.97
C SER A 298 -0.09 -0.61 26.75
N ASP A 299 0.05 -1.05 25.49
CA ASP A 299 0.81 -2.26 25.16
C ASP A 299 2.29 -2.13 25.51
N ILE A 300 2.91 -0.95 25.28
CA ILE A 300 4.30 -0.68 25.68
C ILE A 300 4.45 -0.70 27.20
N GLN A 301 3.50 -0.12 27.93
CA GLN A 301 3.51 -0.13 29.39
C GLN A 301 3.38 -1.55 29.95
N ASN A 302 2.45 -2.33 29.41
CA ASN A 302 2.25 -3.74 29.82
C ASN A 302 3.48 -4.60 29.47
N LEU A 303 4.10 -4.39 28.32
CA LEU A 303 5.36 -5.02 27.96
C LEU A 303 6.46 -4.67 28.97
N ALA A 304 6.57 -3.40 29.37
CA ALA A 304 7.55 -2.97 30.38
C ALA A 304 7.30 -3.60 31.74
N LEU A 305 6.03 -3.72 32.18
CA LEU A 305 5.64 -4.43 33.40
C LEU A 305 6.05 -5.90 33.35
N TYR A 306 5.76 -6.57 32.24
CA TYR A 306 6.15 -7.98 32.05
C TYR A 306 7.67 -8.15 32.10
N ILE A 307 8.43 -7.34 31.36
CA ILE A 307 9.91 -7.41 31.38
C ILE A 307 10.44 -7.13 32.78
N HIS A 308 9.85 -6.15 33.50
CA HIS A 308 10.25 -5.85 34.89
C HIS A 308 9.99 -7.03 35.84
N SER A 309 8.81 -7.66 35.77
CA SER A 309 8.48 -8.81 36.60
C SER A 309 9.39 -10.01 36.35
N VAL A 310 9.64 -10.32 35.08
CA VAL A 310 10.56 -11.39 34.66
C VAL A 310 11.99 -11.08 35.10
N TYR A 311 12.43 -9.84 34.95
CA TYR A 311 13.75 -9.40 35.41
C TYR A 311 13.89 -9.59 36.93
N TYR A 312 12.90 -9.13 37.68
CA TYR A 312 12.91 -9.19 39.16
C TYR A 312 12.96 -10.64 39.64
N ALA A 313 12.06 -11.48 39.17
CA ALA A 313 12.02 -12.90 39.52
C ALA A 313 13.37 -13.60 39.21
N ARG A 314 13.90 -13.40 37.98
CA ARG A 314 15.08 -14.13 37.53
C ARG A 314 16.40 -13.65 38.16
N TYR A 315 16.59 -12.33 38.28
CA TYR A 315 17.88 -11.75 38.61
C TYR A 315 17.96 -11.25 40.09
N ILE A 316 16.84 -10.88 40.68
CA ILE A 316 16.78 -10.38 42.06
C ILE A 316 16.39 -11.53 43.03
N GLU A 317 15.24 -12.17 42.80
CA GLU A 317 14.75 -13.28 43.63
C GLU A 317 15.44 -14.61 43.31
N LYS A 318 16.08 -14.72 42.13
CA LYS A 318 16.76 -15.92 41.65
C LYS A 318 15.85 -17.13 41.52
N THR A 319 14.57 -16.90 41.23
CA THR A 319 13.60 -17.93 40.92
C THR A 319 13.71 -18.37 39.46
N PHE A 320 13.41 -19.67 39.22
CA PHE A 320 13.39 -20.15 37.83
C PHE A 320 12.13 -19.64 37.11
N VAL A 321 12.35 -18.86 36.06
CA VAL A 321 11.28 -18.38 35.18
C VAL A 321 11.68 -18.71 33.73
N TYR A 322 10.81 -19.41 33.03
CA TYR A 322 10.98 -19.58 31.58
C TYR A 322 10.82 -18.24 30.89
N VAL A 323 11.77 -17.90 30.06
CA VAL A 323 11.76 -16.65 29.28
C VAL A 323 11.91 -16.98 27.82
N ASN A 324 10.96 -16.50 27.00
CA ASN A 324 11.09 -16.64 25.57
C ASN A 324 12.39 -15.94 25.08
N PRO A 325 13.20 -16.59 24.23
CA PRO A 325 14.49 -16.06 23.75
C PRO A 325 14.46 -14.64 23.20
N VAL A 326 13.33 -14.21 22.64
CA VAL A 326 13.15 -12.85 22.08
C VAL A 326 13.41 -11.77 23.14
N PHE A 327 13.10 -12.01 24.42
CA PHE A 327 13.30 -11.04 25.52
C PHE A 327 14.72 -11.04 26.09
N HIS A 328 15.57 -12.01 25.72
CA HIS A 328 16.89 -12.15 26.35
C HIS A 328 17.80 -10.93 26.13
N SER A 329 17.76 -10.30 24.97
CA SER A 329 18.61 -9.13 24.66
C SER A 329 18.30 -7.96 25.57
N VAL A 330 17.02 -7.63 25.74
CA VAL A 330 16.57 -6.53 26.61
C VAL A 330 16.86 -6.85 28.08
N LEU A 331 16.57 -8.06 28.55
CA LEU A 331 16.86 -8.48 29.92
C LEU A 331 18.37 -8.43 30.23
N LYS A 332 19.23 -8.84 29.30
CA LYS A 332 20.69 -8.74 29.43
C LYS A 332 21.15 -7.29 29.48
N SER A 333 20.61 -6.40 28.66
CA SER A 333 20.92 -4.97 28.66
C SER A 333 20.58 -4.34 30.02
N ILE A 334 19.39 -4.62 30.56
CA ILE A 334 18.97 -4.15 31.89
C ILE A 334 19.89 -4.70 33.00
N HIS A 335 20.22 -6.00 32.93
CA HIS A 335 21.08 -6.63 33.90
C HIS A 335 22.52 -6.10 33.84
N TYR A 336 23.05 -5.84 32.65
CA TYR A 336 24.35 -5.20 32.48
C TYR A 336 24.36 -3.81 33.13
N TRP A 337 23.36 -2.97 32.84
CA TRP A 337 23.23 -1.64 33.44
C TRP A 337 23.12 -1.71 34.99
N HIS A 338 22.32 -2.63 35.51
CA HIS A 338 22.20 -2.83 36.97
C HIS A 338 23.57 -3.21 37.61
N ASN A 339 24.32 -4.10 36.95
CA ASN A 339 25.59 -4.58 37.48
C ASN A 339 26.73 -3.53 37.41
N MET A 340 26.62 -2.48 36.62
CA MET A 340 27.60 -1.39 36.58
C MET A 340 27.72 -0.68 37.94
N ASP A 341 26.62 -0.47 38.63
CA ASP A 341 26.60 0.04 40.03
C ASP A 341 25.33 -0.44 40.72
N LYS A 342 25.40 -1.61 41.37
CA LYS A 342 24.23 -2.24 42.00
C LYS A 342 23.57 -1.40 43.12
N ARG A 343 24.31 -0.44 43.71
CA ARG A 343 23.76 0.41 44.74
C ARG A 343 22.98 1.61 44.21
N LYS A 344 23.37 2.12 43.03
CA LYS A 344 22.73 3.28 42.40
C LYS A 344 21.72 2.88 41.30
N ASN A 345 22.04 1.83 40.54
CA ASN A 345 21.27 1.38 39.40
C ASN A 345 20.17 0.40 39.83
N ILE A 346 19.15 0.90 40.50
CA ILE A 346 18.00 0.11 40.92
C ILE A 346 17.05 -0.04 39.70
N THR A 347 16.76 -1.28 39.31
CA THR A 347 15.85 -1.57 38.20
C THR A 347 14.41 -1.34 38.66
N THR A 348 13.84 -0.23 38.26
CA THR A 348 12.43 0.12 38.44
C THR A 348 11.69 0.00 37.11
N LEU A 349 10.37 0.00 37.13
CA LEU A 349 9.55 0.02 35.93
C LEU A 349 9.93 1.19 34.99
N LYS A 350 10.19 2.37 35.54
CA LYS A 350 10.64 3.55 34.79
C LYS A 350 11.94 3.28 34.03
N VAL A 351 12.90 2.59 34.68
CA VAL A 351 14.18 2.23 34.03
C VAL A 351 13.95 1.23 32.90
N VAL A 352 13.09 0.22 33.12
CA VAL A 352 12.75 -0.73 32.04
C VAL A 352 12.14 -0.01 30.85
N TYR A 353 11.21 0.91 31.09
CA TYR A 353 10.61 1.72 30.03
C TYR A 353 11.65 2.57 29.29
N GLN A 354 12.57 3.23 30.00
CA GLN A 354 13.69 3.95 29.39
C GLN A 354 14.58 3.04 28.55
N LYS A 355 14.87 1.83 29.03
CA LYS A 355 15.67 0.84 28.27
C LYS A 355 14.95 0.34 27.02
N LEU A 356 13.63 0.26 27.03
CA LEU A 356 12.85 0.02 25.82
C LEU A 356 12.95 1.19 24.83
N GLN A 357 12.93 2.44 25.30
CA GLN A 357 13.10 3.62 24.44
C GLN A 357 14.50 3.70 23.80
N GLU A 358 15.54 3.21 24.52
CA GLU A 358 16.91 3.11 23.99
C GLU A 358 17.09 1.91 23.04
N THR A 359 16.10 1.01 22.97
CA THR A 359 16.14 -0.17 22.11
C THR A 359 15.64 0.19 20.71
N ASP A 360 16.22 -0.41 19.67
CA ASP A 360 15.75 -0.27 18.30
C ASP A 360 14.25 -0.58 18.18
N TYR A 361 13.51 0.30 17.53
CA TYR A 361 12.05 0.21 17.41
C TYR A 361 11.55 -1.08 16.72
N ASN A 362 12.34 -1.67 15.79
CA ASN A 362 12.00 -2.96 15.19
C ASN A 362 12.05 -4.09 16.23
N THR A 363 13.02 -4.01 17.13
CA THR A 363 13.13 -4.94 18.25
C THR A 363 11.95 -4.77 19.20
N VAL A 364 11.60 -3.54 19.58
CA VAL A 364 10.42 -3.27 20.42
C VAL A 364 9.13 -3.79 19.76
N TYR A 365 8.96 -3.57 18.47
CA TYR A 365 7.81 -4.10 17.74
C TYR A 365 7.72 -5.64 17.77
N LYS A 366 8.86 -6.33 17.64
CA LYS A 366 8.93 -7.79 17.79
C LYS A 366 8.59 -8.24 19.21
N LEU A 367 9.11 -7.54 20.22
CA LEU A 367 8.81 -7.83 21.64
C LEU A 367 7.31 -7.66 21.93
N MET A 368 6.68 -6.60 21.43
CA MET A 368 5.24 -6.36 21.58
C MET A 368 4.41 -7.48 20.93
N LYS A 369 4.76 -7.91 19.73
CA LYS A 369 4.07 -9.01 19.03
C LYS A 369 4.18 -10.31 19.82
N GLU A 370 5.38 -10.65 20.30
CA GLU A 370 5.58 -11.87 21.06
C GLU A 370 4.88 -11.81 22.41
N TYR A 371 4.90 -10.66 23.10
CA TYR A 371 4.15 -10.45 24.33
C TYR A 371 2.64 -10.69 24.14
N LYS A 372 2.03 -10.09 23.12
CA LYS A 372 0.61 -10.30 22.79
C LYS A 372 0.29 -11.77 22.53
N LYS A 373 1.13 -12.43 21.75
CA LYS A 373 0.98 -13.88 21.48
C LYS A 373 1.02 -14.70 22.79
N LEU A 374 1.94 -14.41 23.70
CA LEU A 374 2.03 -15.11 24.97
C LEU A 374 0.80 -14.86 25.86
N CYS A 375 0.20 -13.66 25.81
CA CYS A 375 -1.06 -13.35 26.50
C CYS A 375 -2.23 -14.15 25.89
N GLU A 376 -2.35 -14.18 24.56
CA GLU A 376 -3.39 -14.94 23.84
C GLU A 376 -3.30 -16.45 24.12
N GLU A 377 -2.09 -16.97 24.24
CA GLU A 377 -1.82 -18.37 24.59
C GLU A 377 -2.02 -18.67 26.10
N GLY A 378 -2.39 -17.68 26.92
CA GLY A 378 -2.56 -17.83 28.36
C GLY A 378 -1.28 -18.14 29.15
N LYS A 379 -0.12 -17.90 28.55
CA LYS A 379 1.20 -18.14 29.17
C LYS A 379 1.64 -17.00 30.07
N ILE A 380 0.98 -15.87 29.98
CA ILE A 380 1.19 -14.68 30.81
C ILE A 380 -0.19 -14.19 31.24
N LEU A 381 -0.36 -13.93 32.53
CA LEU A 381 -1.53 -13.24 33.07
C LEU A 381 -1.29 -11.72 32.88
N LEU A 382 -2.26 -11.04 32.31
CA LEU A 382 -2.30 -9.58 32.17
C LEU A 382 -2.41 -8.90 33.54
#